data_bb02598e2ba02290666783c14483e7b8
#
_entry.id   bb02598e2ba02290666783c14483e7b8
#
_cell.length_a   1.000
_cell.length_b   1.000
_cell.length_c   1.000
_cell.angle_alpha   90.00
_cell.angle_beta   90.00
_cell.angle_gamma   90.00
#
_symmetry.space_group_name_H-M   'P 1'
#
loop_
_entity.id
_entity.type
_entity.pdbx_description
1 polymer ?
#
loop_
_entity_poly.entity_id
_entity_poly.type
_entity_poly.pdbx_seq_one_letter_code
_entity_poly.pdbx_strand_id
1 'polypeptide(L)'
;MSELRERAARHQLAPGEQLLAYASVVPAGSAKGVSVNLGGVLANGLMNQVGARGGMAGSIASQMPGTSGALLLRVTDQRVGLVKPLDGTPVWEVPRTWVARIERRPRLQLMARFRVHYADGSWLAFLTMRRRNIERFRALLG
;
A
#
# COMPACT_ATOMS: atom_id res chain seq x y z
N MET A 1 8.45 -17.51 -8.04
CA MET A 1 7.42 -16.59 -7.54
C MET A 1 8.04 -15.40 -6.86
N SER A 2 8.82 -15.62 -5.79
CA SER A 2 9.46 -14.51 -5.09
C SER A 2 10.48 -13.78 -5.98
N GLU A 3 11.13 -14.47 -6.90
CA GLU A 3 12.09 -13.86 -7.81
C GLU A 3 11.44 -12.81 -8.73
N LEU A 4 10.23 -13.09 -9.23
CA LEU A 4 9.52 -12.15 -10.09
C LEU A 4 9.13 -10.89 -9.31
N ARG A 5 8.66 -11.08 -8.09
CA ARG A 5 8.29 -9.95 -7.23
C ARG A 5 9.51 -9.11 -6.86
N GLU A 6 10.61 -9.76 -6.53
CA GLU A 6 11.82 -9.06 -6.19
C GLU A 6 12.36 -8.28 -7.38
N ARG A 7 12.31 -8.87 -8.57
CA ARG A 7 12.73 -8.20 -9.79
C ARG A 7 11.87 -6.96 -10.05
N ALA A 8 10.55 -7.10 -9.88
CA ALA A 8 9.65 -5.98 -10.04
C ALA A 8 9.93 -4.90 -9.00
N ALA A 9 10.16 -5.30 -7.75
CA ALA A 9 10.43 -4.35 -6.67
C ALA A 9 11.76 -3.62 -6.86
N ARG A 10 12.71 -4.21 -7.58
CA ARG A 10 14.01 -3.58 -7.86
C ARG A 10 14.02 -2.76 -9.14
N HIS A 11 12.92 -2.73 -9.86
CA HIS A 11 12.87 -2.05 -11.14
C HIS A 11 12.99 -0.54 -10.97
N GLN A 12 13.82 0.08 -11.81
CA GLN A 12 14.00 1.55 -11.84
C GLN A 12 14.49 2.16 -10.53
N LEU A 13 15.34 1.44 -9.81
CA LEU A 13 16.02 2.04 -8.68
C LEU A 13 17.11 2.98 -9.16
N ALA A 14 17.30 4.09 -8.45
CA ALA A 14 18.36 5.03 -8.76
C ALA A 14 19.74 4.44 -8.42
N PRO A 15 20.83 4.94 -9.00
CA PRO A 15 22.17 4.49 -8.60
C PRO A 15 22.36 4.67 -7.10
N GLY A 16 22.77 3.62 -6.41
CA GLY A 16 22.98 3.64 -4.97
C GLY A 16 21.73 3.49 -4.12
N GLU A 17 20.56 3.50 -4.73
CA GLU A 17 19.31 3.28 -4.00
C GLU A 17 19.16 1.80 -3.65
N GLN A 18 18.79 1.52 -2.39
CA GLN A 18 18.67 0.15 -1.89
C GLN A 18 17.23 -0.19 -1.58
N LEU A 19 16.80 -1.35 -2.06
CA LEU A 19 15.49 -1.91 -1.69
C LEU A 19 15.58 -2.48 -0.28
N LEU A 20 14.73 -1.99 0.63
CA LEU A 20 14.72 -2.42 2.01
C LEU A 20 13.63 -3.43 2.31
N ALA A 21 12.46 -3.30 1.69
CA ALA A 21 11.34 -4.23 1.85
C ALA A 21 10.36 -4.08 0.72
N TYR A 22 9.60 -5.14 0.48
CA TYR A 22 8.47 -5.10 -0.45
C TYR A 22 7.45 -6.15 -0.05
N ALA A 23 6.19 -5.91 -0.40
CA ALA A 23 5.13 -6.89 -0.16
C ALA A 23 3.97 -6.63 -1.12
N SER A 24 3.24 -7.69 -1.42
CA SER A 24 2.01 -7.59 -2.19
C SER A 24 0.93 -6.98 -1.31
N VAL A 25 0.29 -5.93 -1.81
CA VAL A 25 -0.78 -5.23 -1.10
C VAL A 25 -1.93 -4.94 -2.06
N VAL A 26 -3.11 -4.70 -1.49
CA VAL A 26 -4.27 -4.25 -2.26
C VAL A 26 -4.72 -2.94 -1.64
N PRO A 27 -4.72 -1.83 -2.39
CA PRO A 27 -5.32 -0.60 -1.86
C PRO A 27 -6.76 -0.85 -1.46
N ALA A 28 -7.17 -0.37 -0.29
CA ALA A 28 -8.48 -0.72 0.27
C ALA A 28 -9.63 -0.42 -0.70
N GLY A 29 -9.54 0.69 -1.42
CA GLY A 29 -10.58 1.06 -2.38
C GLY A 29 -10.70 0.10 -3.55
N SER A 30 -9.62 -0.58 -3.95
CA SER A 30 -9.67 -1.51 -5.08
C SER A 30 -10.17 -2.90 -4.71
N ALA A 31 -10.31 -3.21 -3.43
CA ALA A 31 -10.90 -4.46 -2.99
C ALA A 31 -12.41 -4.53 -3.27
N LYS A 32 -13.00 -3.42 -3.61
CA LYS A 32 -14.42 -3.28 -3.88
C LYS A 32 -14.95 -4.28 -4.91
N GLY A 33 -14.22 -4.45 -6.01
CA GLY A 33 -14.62 -5.37 -7.07
C GLY A 33 -14.64 -6.82 -6.62
N VAL A 34 -13.72 -7.20 -5.77
CA VAL A 34 -13.65 -8.56 -5.23
C VAL A 34 -14.82 -8.82 -4.30
N SER A 35 -15.23 -7.80 -3.56
CA SER A 35 -16.27 -7.91 -2.55
C SER A 35 -17.68 -7.99 -3.12
N VAL A 36 -17.87 -7.64 -4.37
CA VAL A 36 -19.20 -7.63 -5.00
C VAL A 36 -19.86 -9.01 -4.91
N ASN A 37 -19.09 -10.07 -5.07
CA ASN A 37 -19.62 -11.43 -5.04
C ASN A 37 -20.03 -11.89 -3.65
N LEU A 38 -19.71 -11.12 -2.61
CA LEU A 38 -20.02 -11.44 -1.23
C LEU A 38 -21.15 -10.58 -0.69
N GLY A 39 -22.05 -10.10 -1.55
CA GLY A 39 -23.11 -9.21 -1.13
C GLY A 39 -22.62 -7.77 -1.17
N GLY A 40 -22.56 -7.22 -2.38
CA GLY A 40 -21.87 -5.98 -2.67
C GLY A 40 -22.17 -4.81 -1.76
N VAL A 41 -23.43 -4.63 -1.34
CA VAL A 41 -23.80 -3.49 -0.50
C VAL A 41 -23.10 -3.57 0.86
N LEU A 42 -23.12 -4.75 1.47
CA LEU A 42 -22.49 -4.95 2.76
C LEU A 42 -20.96 -4.77 2.66
N ALA A 43 -20.38 -5.37 1.64
CA ALA A 43 -18.95 -5.28 1.42
C ALA A 43 -18.51 -3.83 1.17
N ASN A 44 -19.26 -3.10 0.37
CA ASN A 44 -18.98 -1.68 0.14
C ASN A 44 -19.10 -0.87 1.42
N GLY A 45 -20.07 -1.19 2.27
CA GLY A 45 -20.21 -0.56 3.57
C GLY A 45 -19.01 -0.80 4.47
N LEU A 46 -18.51 -2.04 4.49
CA LEU A 46 -17.32 -2.37 5.26
C LEU A 46 -16.09 -1.63 4.74
N MET A 47 -15.91 -1.57 3.43
CA MET A 47 -14.77 -0.87 2.86
C MET A 47 -14.85 0.64 3.13
N ASN A 48 -16.04 1.20 3.11
CA ASN A 48 -16.22 2.60 3.48
C ASN A 48 -15.89 2.84 4.95
N GLN A 49 -16.24 1.90 5.83
CA GLN A 49 -15.92 2.01 7.25
C GLN A 49 -14.42 1.95 7.51
N VAL A 50 -13.69 1.08 6.80
CA VAL A 50 -12.25 1.01 6.97
C VAL A 50 -11.58 2.24 6.35
N GLY A 51 -12.21 2.84 5.37
CA GLY A 51 -11.68 4.00 4.67
C GLY A 51 -10.54 3.61 3.72
N ALA A 52 -10.64 4.06 2.49
CA ALA A 52 -9.59 3.83 1.49
C ALA A 52 -8.46 4.83 1.67
N ARG A 53 -8.81 6.04 2.02
CA ARG A 53 -7.83 7.11 2.24
C ARG A 53 -8.43 8.16 3.17
N GLY A 54 -7.56 8.88 3.85
CA GLY A 54 -7.93 10.02 4.68
C GLY A 54 -7.15 11.25 4.29
N GLY A 55 -7.74 12.42 4.51
CA GLY A 55 -7.11 13.69 4.20
C GLY A 55 -7.95 14.50 3.23
N MET A 56 -7.57 15.76 3.06
CA MET A 56 -8.29 16.70 2.21
C MET A 56 -7.80 16.62 0.77
N ALA A 57 -8.56 17.22 -0.14
CA ALA A 57 -8.12 17.37 -1.52
C ALA A 57 -6.78 18.10 -1.54
N GLY A 58 -5.86 17.64 -2.39
CA GLY A 58 -4.51 18.18 -2.47
C GLY A 58 -3.52 17.59 -1.48
N SER A 59 -3.98 16.73 -0.56
CA SER A 59 -3.08 16.04 0.37
C SER A 59 -2.19 15.03 -0.36
N ILE A 60 -1.15 14.57 0.34
CA ILE A 60 -0.25 13.55 -0.21
C ILE A 60 -1.05 12.31 -0.63
N ALA A 61 -1.89 11.80 0.26
CA ALA A 61 -2.66 10.60 -0.03
C ALA A 61 -3.64 10.79 -1.21
N SER A 62 -4.15 11.99 -1.41
CA SER A 62 -5.09 12.26 -2.49
C SER A 62 -4.44 12.19 -3.88
N GLN A 63 -3.13 12.24 -3.95
CA GLN A 63 -2.40 12.21 -5.22
C GLN A 63 -2.27 10.78 -5.78
N MET A 64 -2.52 9.77 -4.96
CA MET A 64 -2.43 8.40 -5.45
C MET A 64 -3.51 8.13 -6.49
N PRO A 65 -3.13 7.66 -7.70
CA PRO A 65 -4.12 7.39 -8.73
C PRO A 65 -5.03 6.23 -8.36
N GLY A 66 -6.23 6.22 -8.91
CA GLY A 66 -7.14 5.09 -8.77
C GLY A 66 -6.56 3.87 -9.45
N THR A 67 -6.56 2.75 -8.73
CA THR A 67 -6.02 1.48 -9.24
C THR A 67 -6.95 0.35 -8.89
N SER A 68 -6.74 -0.79 -9.52
CA SER A 68 -7.46 -2.02 -9.17
C SER A 68 -6.47 -3.16 -9.03
N GLY A 69 -6.79 -4.10 -8.16
CA GLY A 69 -6.00 -5.30 -7.97
C GLY A 69 -4.78 -5.10 -7.10
N ALA A 70 -3.94 -6.13 -7.08
CA ALA A 70 -2.76 -6.16 -6.23
C ALA A 70 -1.62 -5.34 -6.84
N LEU A 71 -0.88 -4.69 -5.95
CA LEU A 71 0.33 -3.95 -6.30
C LEU A 71 1.44 -4.39 -5.34
N LEU A 72 2.67 -4.00 -5.63
CA LEU A 72 3.76 -4.15 -4.67
C LEU A 72 4.00 -2.81 -3.99
N LEU A 73 3.91 -2.80 -2.68
CA LEU A 73 4.40 -1.68 -1.89
C LEU A 73 5.86 -1.92 -1.63
N ARG A 74 6.71 -0.99 -2.07
CA ARG A 74 8.14 -1.11 -1.86
C ARG A 74 8.67 0.05 -1.05
N VAL A 75 9.66 -0.26 -0.21
CA VAL A 75 10.36 0.72 0.61
C VAL A 75 11.83 0.64 0.23
N THR A 76 12.38 1.76 -0.17
CA THR A 76 13.81 1.89 -0.39
C THR A 76 14.37 2.86 0.64
N ASP A 77 15.68 3.08 0.60
CA ASP A 77 16.29 4.08 1.47
C ASP A 77 15.94 5.52 1.05
N GLN A 78 15.29 5.71 -0.10
CA GLN A 78 14.98 7.04 -0.65
C GLN A 78 13.48 7.30 -0.83
N ARG A 79 12.67 6.27 -1.08
CA ARG A 79 11.24 6.45 -1.40
C ARG A 79 10.39 5.27 -0.95
N VAL A 80 9.11 5.53 -0.90
CA VAL A 80 8.08 4.54 -0.56
C VAL A 80 6.96 4.67 -1.59
N GLY A 81 6.53 3.57 -2.16
CA GLY A 81 5.46 3.65 -3.12
C GLY A 81 5.02 2.31 -3.68
N LEU A 82 4.25 2.40 -4.74
CA LEU A 82 3.57 1.28 -5.35
C LEU A 82 4.07 1.07 -6.77
N VAL A 83 4.37 -0.18 -7.08
CA VAL A 83 4.75 -0.58 -8.44
C VAL A 83 3.88 -1.75 -8.87
N LYS A 84 3.78 -1.94 -10.18
CA LYS A 84 3.04 -3.09 -10.71
C LYS A 84 3.82 -4.37 -10.44
N PRO A 85 3.16 -5.43 -9.97
CA PRO A 85 3.87 -6.64 -9.57
C PRO A 85 4.45 -7.43 -10.74
N LEU A 86 3.93 -7.23 -11.94
CA LEU A 86 4.37 -7.98 -13.09
C LEU A 86 5.70 -7.46 -13.64
N ASP A 87 5.83 -6.16 -13.80
CA ASP A 87 6.98 -5.56 -14.47
C ASP A 87 7.68 -4.47 -13.67
N GLY A 88 7.16 -4.12 -12.49
CA GLY A 88 7.76 -3.09 -11.65
C GLY A 88 7.53 -1.66 -12.11
N THR A 89 6.61 -1.45 -13.06
CA THR A 89 6.28 -0.09 -13.48
C THR A 89 5.76 0.71 -12.29
N PRO A 90 6.38 1.87 -11.98
CA PRO A 90 5.89 2.68 -10.86
C PRO A 90 4.47 3.18 -11.11
N VAL A 91 3.63 3.05 -10.09
CA VAL A 91 2.27 3.59 -10.11
C VAL A 91 2.26 4.94 -9.42
N TRP A 92 2.86 5.00 -8.23
CA TRP A 92 2.91 6.23 -7.45
C TRP A 92 3.92 6.05 -6.32
N GLU A 93 4.85 6.96 -6.21
CA GLU A 93 5.88 6.91 -5.18
C GLU A 93 6.09 8.30 -4.59
N VAL A 94 6.47 8.33 -3.30
CA VAL A 94 6.79 9.57 -2.59
C VAL A 94 8.16 9.46 -1.93
N PRO A 95 8.83 10.57 -1.65
CA PRO A 95 10.06 10.51 -0.86
C PRO A 95 9.81 9.83 0.48
N ARG A 96 10.76 9.05 0.94
CA ARG A 96 10.62 8.33 2.20
C ARG A 96 10.32 9.26 3.37
N THR A 97 10.87 10.48 3.33
CA THR A 97 10.65 11.47 4.39
C THR A 97 9.21 11.94 4.50
N TRP A 98 8.39 11.70 3.47
CA TRP A 98 6.98 12.06 3.50
C TRP A 98 6.12 11.06 4.27
N VAL A 99 6.66 9.90 4.62
CA VAL A 99 5.94 8.89 5.40
C VAL A 99 6.21 9.13 6.87
N ALA A 100 5.12 9.34 7.64
CA ALA A 100 5.23 9.60 9.07
C ALA A 100 5.29 8.31 9.87
N ARG A 101 4.41 7.35 9.56
CA ARG A 101 4.36 6.08 10.29
C ARG A 101 3.48 5.07 9.57
N ILE A 102 3.59 3.82 9.99
CA ILE A 102 2.73 2.73 9.57
C ILE A 102 1.85 2.34 10.76
N GLU A 103 0.55 2.29 10.54
CA GLU A 103 -0.39 1.92 11.59
C GLU A 103 -1.04 0.59 11.25
N ARG A 104 -0.86 -0.41 12.12
CA ARG A 104 -1.56 -1.68 11.98
C ARG A 104 -3.01 -1.51 12.43
N ARG A 105 -3.94 -2.06 11.65
CA ARG A 105 -5.37 -2.02 11.94
C ARG A 105 -5.88 -3.44 12.19
N PRO A 106 -7.05 -3.60 12.83
CA PRO A 106 -7.64 -4.93 13.00
C PRO A 106 -7.86 -5.63 11.67
N ARG A 107 -7.77 -6.96 11.65
CA ARG A 107 -7.98 -7.73 10.44
C ARG A 107 -9.38 -7.55 9.88
N LEU A 108 -9.46 -7.58 8.56
CA LEU A 108 -10.73 -7.63 7.84
C LEU A 108 -10.79 -9.01 7.18
N GLN A 109 -11.59 -9.91 7.75
CA GLN A 109 -11.65 -11.30 7.33
C GLN A 109 -10.25 -11.93 7.37
N LEU A 110 -9.74 -12.46 6.25
CA LEU A 110 -8.43 -13.10 6.20
C LEU A 110 -7.29 -12.15 5.93
N MET A 111 -7.61 -10.89 5.61
CA MET A 111 -6.58 -9.92 5.23
C MET A 111 -6.14 -9.09 6.42
N ALA A 112 -4.84 -8.92 6.55
CA ALA A 112 -4.28 -7.96 7.49
C ALA A 112 -4.42 -6.56 6.92
N ARG A 113 -4.68 -5.57 7.78
CA ARG A 113 -4.91 -4.18 7.36
C ARG A 113 -3.89 -3.27 7.98
N PHE A 114 -3.53 -2.24 7.22
CA PHE A 114 -2.66 -1.19 7.75
C PHE A 114 -2.90 0.12 7.02
N ARG A 115 -2.45 1.20 7.63
CA ARG A 115 -2.46 2.52 7.02
C ARG A 115 -1.05 3.06 6.95
N VAL A 116 -0.73 3.69 5.83
CA VAL A 116 0.48 4.49 5.68
C VAL A 116 0.09 5.93 5.95
N HIS A 117 0.63 6.51 7.01
CA HIS A 117 0.36 7.90 7.38
C HIS A 117 1.47 8.80 6.83
N TYR A 118 1.07 9.90 6.23
CA TYR A 118 2.01 10.84 5.61
C TYR A 118 2.20 12.07 6.50
N ALA A 119 3.24 12.83 6.19
CA ALA A 119 3.66 13.97 7.03
C ALA A 119 2.59 15.07 7.14
N ASP A 120 1.69 15.16 6.16
CA ASP A 120 0.61 16.16 6.17
C ASP A 120 -0.65 15.68 6.91
N GLY A 121 -0.60 14.51 7.55
CA GLY A 121 -1.74 13.93 8.27
C GLY A 121 -2.65 13.08 7.40
N SER A 122 -2.45 13.04 6.09
CA SER A 122 -3.22 12.15 5.22
C SER A 122 -2.73 10.71 5.36
N TRP A 123 -3.54 9.76 4.89
CA TRP A 123 -3.18 8.35 4.97
C TRP A 123 -3.84 7.56 3.84
N LEU A 124 -3.23 6.42 3.52
CA LEU A 124 -3.76 5.42 2.59
C LEU A 124 -3.91 4.10 3.33
N ALA A 125 -5.01 3.41 3.06
CA ALA A 125 -5.29 2.10 3.66
C ALA A 125 -4.96 0.99 2.67
N PHE A 126 -4.38 -0.08 3.19
CA PHE A 126 -3.98 -1.24 2.39
C PHE A 126 -4.35 -2.54 3.09
N LEU A 127 -4.53 -3.57 2.27
CA LEU A 127 -4.70 -4.94 2.71
C LEU A 127 -3.48 -5.75 2.28
N THR A 128 -3.07 -6.68 3.11
CA THR A 128 -1.98 -7.61 2.78
C THR A 128 -2.28 -8.97 3.38
N MET A 129 -1.71 -10.02 2.81
CA MET A 129 -2.01 -11.37 3.28
C MET A 129 -1.38 -11.70 4.62
N ARG A 130 -0.20 -11.17 4.89
CA ARG A 130 0.57 -11.56 6.07
C ARG A 130 0.87 -10.38 6.98
N ARG A 131 0.52 -10.53 8.25
CA ARG A 131 0.77 -9.50 9.25
C ARG A 131 2.25 -9.13 9.35
N ARG A 132 3.15 -10.07 9.12
CA ARG A 132 4.58 -9.77 9.23
C ARG A 132 5.05 -8.76 8.18
N ASN A 133 4.34 -8.62 7.06
CA ASN A 133 4.65 -7.56 6.10
C ASN A 133 4.47 -6.19 6.75
N ILE A 134 3.40 -6.04 7.53
CA ILE A 134 3.13 -4.80 8.25
C ILE A 134 4.24 -4.52 9.26
N GLU A 135 4.64 -5.54 10.01
CA GLU A 135 5.69 -5.36 11.02
C GLU A 135 7.02 -4.98 10.38
N ARG A 136 7.31 -5.52 9.20
CA ARG A 136 8.52 -5.15 8.46
C ARG A 136 8.49 -3.68 8.06
N PHE A 137 7.36 -3.22 7.54
CA PHE A 137 7.21 -1.81 7.18
C PHE A 137 7.29 -0.90 8.40
N ARG A 138 6.67 -1.32 9.52
CA ARG A 138 6.74 -0.54 10.76
C ARG A 138 8.17 -0.42 11.27
N ALA A 139 8.94 -1.48 11.17
CA ALA A 139 10.34 -1.46 11.60
C ALA A 139 11.17 -0.44 10.81
N LEU A 140 10.82 -0.24 9.53
CA LEU A 140 11.55 0.68 8.65
C LEU A 140 11.01 2.11 8.70
N LEU A 141 9.73 2.28 8.92
CA LEU A 141 9.06 3.58 8.74
C LEU A 141 8.45 4.13 10.04
N GLY A 142 8.49 3.38 11.09
CA GLY A 142 7.94 3.82 12.37
C GLY A 142 6.47 3.45 12.56
#